data_6e8f0d496bed5a9d6535eccedc70bc70
#
_entry.id   6e8f0d496bed5a9d6535eccedc70bc70
#
_cell.length_a   1.000
_cell.length_b   1.000
_cell.length_c   1.000
_cell.angle_alpha   90.00
_cell.angle_beta   90.00
_cell.angle_gamma   90.00
#
_symmetry.space_group_name_H-M   'P 1'
#
loop_
_entity.id
_entity.type
_entity.pdbx_description
1 polymer ?
#
loop_
_entity_poly.entity_id
_entity_poly.type
_entity_poly.pdbx_seq_one_letter_code
_entity_poly.pdbx_strand_id
1 'polypeptide(L)'
;NSSADDGAIQVEDGDYLPNIPKHSFKLRTVYKPDPAWYLGATVTAFSSSYMMGNENQENDSSVNGLQSEVPGYAVVNLDAEYNFSSTLEGWKIYAKVSNLLDNKYYTGGRIAESRVNADRSFSEEEIATASLVGGAPRAGWVGLRYEF
;
A
#
# COMPACT_ATOMS: atom_id res chain seq x y z
N ASN A 1 43.02 11.96 -9.15
CA ASN A 1 42.09 12.03 -8.04
C ASN A 1 40.80 11.30 -8.47
N SER A 2 40.80 10.00 -8.32
CA SER A 2 39.57 9.21 -8.40
C SER A 2 38.91 9.35 -7.03
N SER A 3 37.89 10.19 -6.91
CA SER A 3 36.93 10.07 -5.86
C SER A 3 36.24 8.72 -6.07
N ALA A 4 36.41 7.80 -5.14
CA ALA A 4 35.64 6.60 -5.08
C ALA A 4 34.17 7.05 -4.98
N ASP A 5 33.39 6.69 -5.98
CA ASP A 5 31.97 6.82 -5.98
C ASP A 5 31.46 5.73 -5.01
N ASP A 6 31.19 6.15 -3.78
CA ASP A 6 30.95 5.25 -2.64
C ASP A 6 29.51 4.73 -2.63
N GLY A 7 28.81 4.79 -3.78
CA GLY A 7 27.43 4.33 -3.92
C GLY A 7 26.42 5.09 -3.04
N ALA A 8 26.84 6.19 -2.43
CA ALA A 8 26.00 7.00 -1.59
C ALA A 8 25.13 7.91 -2.45
N ILE A 9 23.81 7.78 -2.29
CA ILE A 9 22.83 8.68 -2.91
C ILE A 9 22.96 10.03 -2.21
N GLN A 10 23.28 11.09 -2.97
CA GLN A 10 23.28 12.45 -2.46
C GLN A 10 21.85 12.96 -2.40
N VAL A 11 21.40 13.32 -1.20
CA VAL A 11 20.06 13.89 -0.94
C VAL A 11 20.22 15.37 -0.67
N GLU A 12 19.45 16.19 -1.37
CA GLU A 12 19.48 17.65 -1.30
C GLU A 12 18.18 18.22 -0.71
N ASP A 13 18.19 19.50 -0.36
CA ASP A 13 16.98 20.20 0.08
C ASP A 13 15.93 20.24 -1.04
N GLY A 14 14.79 19.61 -0.81
CA GLY A 14 13.71 19.47 -1.78
C GLY A 14 13.49 18.05 -2.27
N ASP A 15 14.38 17.14 -1.96
CA ASP A 15 14.23 15.72 -2.26
C ASP A 15 13.12 15.08 -1.41
N TYR A 16 12.52 14.02 -1.94
CA TYR A 16 11.39 13.38 -1.29
C TYR A 16 11.84 12.19 -0.46
N LEU A 17 11.19 12.03 0.68
CA LEU A 17 11.38 10.83 1.51
C LEU A 17 10.85 9.60 0.74
N PRO A 18 11.64 8.52 0.67
CA PRO A 18 11.26 7.32 -0.06
C PRO A 18 10.04 6.63 0.57
N ASN A 19 9.21 6.05 -0.28
CA ASN A 19 7.97 5.35 0.11
C ASN A 19 6.95 6.21 0.86
N ILE A 20 7.10 7.53 0.86
CA ILE A 20 6.14 8.46 1.45
C ILE A 20 5.39 9.19 0.34
N PRO A 21 4.09 8.94 0.15
CA PRO A 21 3.30 9.63 -0.85
C PRO A 21 3.14 11.12 -0.51
N LYS A 22 3.22 11.99 -1.51
CA LYS A 22 3.01 13.44 -1.37
C LYS A 22 1.62 13.78 -0.86
N HIS A 23 0.63 13.00 -1.27
CA HIS A 23 -0.77 13.22 -0.92
C HIS A 23 -1.39 11.93 -0.42
N SER A 24 -2.14 12.04 0.66
CA SER A 24 -2.98 10.98 1.19
C SER A 24 -4.39 11.49 1.44
N PHE A 25 -5.37 10.66 1.15
CA PHE A 25 -6.77 10.96 1.40
C PHE A 25 -7.42 9.77 2.11
N LYS A 26 -8.19 10.08 3.15
CA LYS A 26 -8.99 9.08 3.85
C LYS A 26 -10.36 9.65 4.17
N LEU A 27 -11.39 8.97 3.68
CA LEU A 27 -12.80 9.28 3.98
C LEU A 27 -13.43 8.07 4.65
N ARG A 28 -14.07 8.30 5.80
CA ARG A 28 -14.92 7.31 6.45
C ARG A 28 -16.34 7.84 6.53
N THR A 29 -17.27 7.03 6.04
CA THR A 29 -18.71 7.27 6.13
C THR A 29 -19.35 6.19 6.97
N VAL A 30 -20.26 6.58 7.83
CA VAL A 30 -21.06 5.68 8.66
C VAL A 30 -22.53 5.98 8.43
N TYR A 31 -23.30 4.95 8.17
CA TYR A 31 -24.75 5.02 8.01
C TYR A 31 -25.43 4.07 9.01
N LYS A 32 -26.38 4.61 9.76
CA LYS A 32 -27.18 3.88 10.74
C LYS A 32 -28.65 4.05 10.38
N PRO A 33 -29.23 3.13 9.59
CA PRO A 33 -30.65 3.22 9.19
C PRO A 33 -31.60 3.10 10.38
N ASP A 34 -31.20 2.35 11.39
CA ASP A 34 -31.90 2.19 12.66
C ASP A 34 -30.88 1.86 13.78
N PRO A 35 -31.29 1.78 15.06
CA PRO A 35 -30.39 1.50 16.19
C PRO A 35 -29.69 0.12 16.12
N ALA A 36 -30.26 -0.85 15.39
CA ALA A 36 -29.69 -2.20 15.28
C ALA A 36 -28.56 -2.27 14.25
N TRP A 37 -28.57 -1.41 13.23
CA TRP A 37 -27.63 -1.46 12.13
C TRP A 37 -26.51 -0.43 12.24
N TYR A 38 -25.31 -0.88 11.92
CA TYR A 38 -24.17 -0.04 11.67
C TYR A 38 -23.53 -0.44 10.33
N LEU A 39 -23.44 0.48 9.39
CA LEU A 39 -22.81 0.29 8.09
C LEU A 39 -21.69 1.31 7.91
N GLY A 40 -20.49 0.85 7.67
CA GLY A 40 -19.30 1.67 7.49
C GLY A 40 -18.68 1.48 6.11
N ALA A 41 -18.23 2.57 5.52
CA ALA A 41 -17.41 2.57 4.32
C ALA A 41 -16.18 3.44 4.53
N THR A 42 -15.01 2.96 4.13
CA THR A 42 -13.75 3.71 4.19
C THR A 42 -13.09 3.68 2.84
N VAL A 43 -12.78 4.86 2.30
CA VAL A 43 -11.93 5.04 1.13
C VAL A 43 -10.60 5.58 1.59
N THR A 44 -9.51 4.97 1.15
CA THR A 44 -8.14 5.45 1.40
C THR A 44 -7.42 5.51 0.06
N ALA A 45 -6.82 6.66 -0.24
CA ALA A 45 -6.08 6.88 -1.48
C ALA A 45 -4.72 7.52 -1.19
N PHE A 46 -3.73 7.15 -1.95
CA PHE A 46 -2.38 7.67 -1.90
C PHE A 46 -1.89 8.04 -3.30
N SER A 47 -1.14 9.12 -3.41
CA SER A 47 -0.40 9.43 -4.64
C SER A 47 0.77 8.47 -4.82
N SER A 48 1.46 8.53 -5.97
CA SER A 48 2.74 7.87 -6.15
C SER A 48 3.78 8.38 -5.14
N SER A 49 4.81 7.56 -4.91
CA SER A 49 5.97 7.90 -4.08
C SER A 49 7.24 7.31 -4.68
N TYR A 50 8.37 7.97 -4.49
CA TYR A 50 9.65 7.45 -4.94
C TYR A 50 10.06 6.21 -4.15
N MET A 51 10.73 5.27 -4.82
CA MET A 51 11.27 4.08 -4.18
C MET A 51 12.51 4.44 -3.34
N MET A 52 12.79 3.65 -2.33
CA MET A 52 14.07 3.67 -1.64
C MET A 52 15.18 3.33 -2.65
N GLY A 53 16.25 4.11 -2.67
CA GLY A 53 17.31 4.04 -3.67
C GLY A 53 17.08 4.97 -4.87
N ASN A 54 16.06 5.83 -4.81
CA ASN A 54 15.81 6.91 -5.77
C ASN A 54 15.35 8.20 -5.04
N GLU A 55 16.01 8.49 -3.91
CA GLU A 55 15.69 9.67 -3.09
C GLU A 55 16.00 10.97 -3.85
N ASN A 56 17.07 10.99 -4.65
CA ASN A 56 17.48 12.12 -5.50
C ASN A 56 16.69 12.24 -6.81
N GLN A 57 15.73 11.31 -7.08
CA GLN A 57 14.86 11.33 -8.27
C GLN A 57 15.59 11.23 -9.61
N GLU A 58 16.86 10.84 -9.61
CA GLU A 58 17.68 10.74 -10.84
C GLU A 58 17.38 9.48 -11.67
N ASN A 59 16.84 8.42 -11.05
CA ASN A 59 16.42 7.24 -11.79
C ASN A 59 15.06 7.47 -12.45
N ASP A 60 15.07 7.76 -13.72
CA ASP A 60 13.87 7.90 -14.55
C ASP A 60 13.60 6.58 -15.30
N SER A 61 12.46 5.97 -15.02
CA SER A 61 12.03 4.73 -15.68
C SER A 61 11.89 4.85 -17.19
N SER A 62 11.71 6.06 -17.73
CA SER A 62 11.66 6.31 -19.15
C SER A 62 13.03 6.17 -19.85
N VAL A 63 14.10 6.31 -19.09
CA VAL A 63 15.48 6.28 -19.62
C VAL A 63 16.07 4.87 -19.56
N ASN A 64 15.90 4.18 -18.44
CA ASN A 64 16.53 2.88 -18.21
C ASN A 64 15.54 1.70 -18.10
N GLY A 65 14.22 1.97 -18.20
CA GLY A 65 13.16 0.97 -18.06
C GLY A 65 12.98 0.44 -16.64
N LEU A 66 13.76 0.96 -15.68
CA LEU A 66 13.66 0.57 -14.28
C LEU A 66 12.52 1.34 -13.61
N GLN A 67 11.59 0.64 -12.96
CA GLN A 67 10.53 1.30 -12.21
C GLN A 67 11.12 2.04 -11.01
N SER A 68 10.93 3.34 -10.96
CA SER A 68 11.53 4.25 -9.97
C SER A 68 10.54 4.78 -8.94
N GLU A 69 9.25 4.56 -9.18
CA GLU A 69 8.16 5.00 -8.30
C GLU A 69 7.22 3.83 -7.92
N VAL A 70 6.70 3.90 -6.70
CA VAL A 70 5.53 3.13 -6.28
C VAL A 70 4.29 3.82 -6.83
N PRO A 71 3.48 3.18 -7.69
CA PRO A 71 2.27 3.79 -8.23
C PRO A 71 1.27 4.18 -7.14
N GLY A 72 0.57 5.29 -7.33
CA GLY A 72 -0.53 5.69 -6.47
C GLY A 72 -1.69 4.69 -6.54
N TYR A 73 -2.47 4.59 -5.46
CA TYR A 73 -3.58 3.65 -5.38
C TYR A 73 -4.72 4.15 -4.52
N ALA A 74 -5.87 3.50 -4.66
CA ALA A 74 -7.01 3.68 -3.77
C ALA A 74 -7.62 2.34 -3.39
N VAL A 75 -8.05 2.20 -2.14
CA VAL A 75 -8.74 1.02 -1.60
C VAL A 75 -10.04 1.43 -0.94
N VAL A 76 -11.06 0.61 -1.14
CA VAL A 76 -12.37 0.74 -0.49
C VAL A 76 -12.56 -0.44 0.45
N ASN A 77 -12.90 -0.15 1.70
CA ASN A 77 -13.24 -1.14 2.72
C ASN A 77 -14.67 -0.91 3.18
N LEU A 78 -15.40 -1.99 3.42
CA LEU A 78 -16.74 -1.96 3.99
C LEU A 78 -16.74 -2.71 5.32
N ASP A 79 -17.55 -2.26 6.25
CA ASP A 79 -17.86 -2.95 7.49
C ASP A 79 -19.33 -2.79 7.83
N ALA A 80 -19.92 -3.83 8.42
CA ALA A 80 -21.29 -3.85 8.85
C ALA A 80 -21.41 -4.56 10.19
N GLU A 81 -22.30 -4.09 11.04
CA GLU A 81 -22.66 -4.73 12.31
C GLU A 81 -24.17 -4.68 12.47
N TYR A 82 -24.73 -5.77 12.97
CA TYR A 82 -26.14 -5.86 13.34
C TYR A 82 -26.26 -6.34 14.79
N ASN A 83 -26.95 -5.55 15.59
CA ASN A 83 -27.24 -5.86 16.99
C ASN A 83 -28.60 -6.53 17.06
N PHE A 84 -28.62 -7.77 17.53
CA PHE A 84 -29.89 -8.48 17.75
C PHE A 84 -30.60 -7.90 18.96
N SER A 85 -31.92 -7.87 18.85
CA SER A 85 -32.83 -7.51 19.95
C SER A 85 -33.73 -8.69 20.33
N SER A 86 -34.45 -8.56 21.41
CA SER A 86 -35.41 -9.59 21.87
C SER A 86 -34.69 -10.88 22.30
N THR A 87 -35.02 -12.03 21.72
CA THR A 87 -34.56 -13.37 22.14
C THR A 87 -33.04 -13.56 22.06
N LEU A 88 -32.37 -12.78 21.21
CA LEU A 88 -30.92 -12.82 21.02
C LEU A 88 -30.25 -11.52 21.54
N GLU A 89 -30.86 -10.87 22.54
CA GLU A 89 -30.27 -9.69 23.15
C GLU A 89 -28.84 -9.96 23.63
N GLY A 90 -27.94 -9.00 23.40
CA GLY A 90 -26.52 -9.13 23.68
C GLY A 90 -25.71 -9.74 22.55
N TRP A 91 -26.32 -10.36 21.55
CA TRP A 91 -25.62 -10.86 20.38
C TRP A 91 -25.48 -9.81 19.29
N LYS A 92 -24.32 -9.83 18.65
CA LYS A 92 -24.00 -9.00 17.47
C LYS A 92 -23.36 -9.86 16.40
N ILE A 93 -23.77 -9.66 15.16
CA ILE A 93 -23.06 -10.18 14.00
C ILE A 93 -22.32 -9.02 13.33
N TYR A 94 -21.08 -9.25 12.91
CA TYR A 94 -20.32 -8.27 12.15
C TYR A 94 -19.71 -8.91 10.91
N ALA A 95 -19.56 -8.09 9.88
CA ALA A 95 -18.89 -8.45 8.63
C ALA A 95 -17.95 -7.32 8.21
N LYS A 96 -16.85 -7.68 7.59
CA LYS A 96 -15.89 -6.73 7.03
C LYS A 96 -15.36 -7.24 5.71
N VAL A 97 -15.25 -6.34 4.74
CA VAL A 97 -14.58 -6.58 3.47
C VAL A 97 -13.48 -5.53 3.30
N SER A 98 -12.25 -5.98 3.12
CA SER A 98 -11.12 -5.13 2.77
C SER A 98 -10.83 -5.24 1.29
N ASN A 99 -10.39 -4.13 0.69
CA ASN A 99 -10.09 -4.03 -0.74
C ASN A 99 -11.25 -4.55 -1.60
N LEU A 100 -12.44 -3.98 -1.39
CA LEU A 100 -13.70 -4.42 -2.04
C LEU A 100 -13.57 -4.58 -3.56
N LEU A 101 -12.83 -3.67 -4.20
CA LEU A 101 -12.65 -3.63 -5.66
C LEU A 101 -11.57 -4.57 -6.16
N ASP A 102 -10.89 -5.28 -5.27
CA ASP A 102 -9.77 -6.20 -5.56
C ASP A 102 -8.63 -5.53 -6.36
N ASN A 103 -8.36 -4.27 -6.06
CA ASN A 103 -7.29 -3.53 -6.71
C ASN A 103 -5.94 -4.17 -6.37
N LYS A 104 -5.13 -4.40 -7.39
CA LYS A 104 -3.71 -4.75 -7.21
C LYS A 104 -2.93 -3.46 -7.01
N TYR A 105 -2.26 -3.35 -5.89
CA TYR A 105 -1.51 -2.16 -5.53
C TYR A 105 -0.24 -2.51 -4.77
N TYR A 106 0.64 -1.53 -4.66
CA TYR A 106 1.90 -1.67 -3.95
C TYR A 106 2.00 -0.64 -2.83
N THR A 107 2.57 -1.05 -1.71
CA THR A 107 2.68 -0.21 -0.49
C THR A 107 4.08 0.31 -0.26
N GLY A 108 5.03 -0.12 -1.03
CA GLY A 108 6.41 0.33 -0.96
C GLY A 108 7.24 -0.30 -2.07
N GLY A 109 8.45 0.21 -2.24
CA GLY A 109 9.40 -0.30 -3.22
C GLY A 109 10.82 0.11 -2.90
N ARG A 110 11.76 -0.62 -3.45
CA ARG A 110 13.19 -0.29 -3.39
C ARG A 110 13.89 -0.61 -4.69
N ILE A 111 14.88 0.15 -5.01
CA ILE A 111 15.90 -0.16 -6.01
C ILE A 111 17.11 -0.69 -5.27
N ALA A 112 17.67 -1.79 -5.71
CA ALA A 112 18.86 -2.40 -5.15
C ALA A 112 19.70 -3.00 -6.29
N GLU A 113 21.00 -3.01 -6.12
CA GLU A 113 21.90 -3.71 -7.00
C GLU A 113 21.81 -5.23 -6.78
N SER A 114 21.82 -5.97 -7.85
CA SER A 114 21.75 -7.43 -7.86
C SER A 114 22.58 -7.99 -8.99
N ARG A 115 23.16 -9.16 -8.76
CA ARG A 115 23.82 -9.94 -9.82
C ARG A 115 22.90 -10.99 -10.44
N VAL A 116 21.61 -10.92 -10.16
CA VAL A 116 20.63 -11.87 -10.70
C VAL A 116 19.76 -11.16 -11.74
N ASN A 117 19.84 -11.63 -12.97
CA ASN A 117 19.00 -11.21 -14.08
C ASN A 117 17.53 -11.60 -13.88
N ALA A 118 16.63 -11.00 -14.67
CA ALA A 118 15.20 -11.33 -14.65
C ALA A 118 14.91 -12.80 -15.05
N ASP A 119 15.77 -13.43 -15.83
CA ASP A 119 15.71 -14.85 -16.22
C ASP A 119 16.32 -15.79 -15.17
N ARG A 120 16.77 -15.27 -14.02
CA ARG A 120 17.42 -15.96 -12.90
C ARG A 120 18.85 -16.43 -13.20
N SER A 121 19.47 -16.00 -14.30
CA SER A 121 20.90 -16.18 -14.53
C SER A 121 21.73 -15.19 -13.69
N PHE A 122 23.00 -15.50 -13.47
CA PHE A 122 23.94 -14.60 -12.80
C PHE A 122 24.60 -13.69 -13.82
N SER A 123 24.71 -12.40 -13.48
CA SER A 123 25.50 -11.40 -14.21
C SER A 123 26.89 -11.27 -13.58
N GLU A 124 27.90 -11.00 -14.40
CA GLU A 124 29.23 -10.64 -13.90
C GLU A 124 29.25 -9.22 -13.31
N GLU A 125 28.36 -8.35 -13.80
CA GLU A 125 28.19 -6.99 -13.31
C GLU A 125 26.92 -6.87 -12.44
N GLU A 126 26.95 -5.92 -11.51
CA GLU A 126 25.78 -5.55 -10.71
C GLU A 126 24.80 -4.76 -11.58
N ILE A 127 23.52 -5.14 -11.51
CA ILE A 127 22.44 -4.51 -12.23
C ILE A 127 21.40 -3.95 -11.24
N ALA A 128 20.96 -2.73 -11.47
CA ALA A 128 19.90 -2.15 -10.68
C ALA A 128 18.58 -2.94 -10.87
N THR A 129 17.95 -3.32 -9.79
CA THR A 129 16.72 -4.11 -9.79
C THR A 129 15.69 -3.44 -8.88
N ALA A 130 14.49 -3.20 -9.41
CA ALA A 130 13.37 -2.69 -8.65
C ALA A 130 12.56 -3.83 -8.01
N SER A 131 12.22 -3.67 -6.74
CA SER A 131 11.36 -4.60 -6.00
C SER A 131 10.20 -3.86 -5.38
N LEU A 132 8.99 -4.36 -5.55
CA LEU A 132 7.76 -3.78 -5.04
C LEU A 132 7.14 -4.65 -3.95
N VAL A 133 6.61 -4.03 -2.92
CA VAL A 133 5.86 -4.68 -1.85
C VAL A 133 4.38 -4.66 -2.19
N GLY A 134 3.79 -5.83 -2.47
CA GLY A 134 2.38 -5.97 -2.80
C GLY A 134 1.47 -5.62 -1.62
N GLY A 135 0.37 -4.92 -1.91
CA GLY A 135 -0.69 -4.67 -0.96
C GLY A 135 -1.58 -5.89 -0.74
N ALA A 136 -2.42 -5.84 0.29
CA ALA A 136 -3.31 -6.93 0.63
C ALA A 136 -4.41 -7.12 -0.45
N PRO A 137 -4.69 -8.37 -0.87
CA PRO A 137 -5.80 -8.66 -1.77
C PRO A 137 -7.14 -8.43 -1.08
N ARG A 138 -8.23 -8.58 -1.83
CA ARG A 138 -9.57 -8.59 -1.25
C ARG A 138 -9.69 -9.71 -0.22
N ALA A 139 -10.20 -9.37 0.95
CA ALA A 139 -10.45 -10.32 2.03
C ALA A 139 -11.73 -9.95 2.78
N GLY A 140 -12.43 -10.96 3.29
CA GLY A 140 -13.66 -10.77 4.04
C GLY A 140 -13.67 -11.59 5.33
N TRP A 141 -14.35 -11.04 6.34
CA TRP A 141 -14.56 -11.68 7.64
C TRP A 141 -16.00 -11.53 8.05
N VAL A 142 -16.48 -12.56 8.73
CA VAL A 142 -17.76 -12.54 9.44
C VAL A 142 -17.51 -13.09 10.83
N GLY A 143 -18.11 -12.51 11.84
CA GLY A 143 -17.99 -12.96 13.20
C GLY A 143 -19.20 -12.66 14.05
N LEU A 144 -19.30 -13.34 15.17
CA LEU A 144 -20.31 -13.15 16.21
C LEU A 144 -19.64 -12.64 17.48
N ARG A 145 -20.31 -11.73 18.18
CA ARG A 145 -19.92 -11.25 19.50
C ARG A 145 -21.12 -11.34 20.45
N TYR A 146 -20.83 -11.70 21.68
CA TYR A 146 -21.79 -11.61 22.76
C TYR A 146 -21.28 -10.64 23.83
N GLU A 147 -22.14 -9.72 24.25
CA GLU A 147 -21.89 -8.78 25.34
C GLU A 147 -22.77 -9.13 26.54
N PHE A 148 -22.15 -9.37 27.69
CA PHE A 148 -22.81 -9.70 28.96
C PHE A 148 -23.43 -8.49 29.61
#